data_cd90973f86566d8d96c55c5d547bced9
#
_entry.id   cd90973f86566d8d96c55c5d547bced9
#
_cell.length_a   1.000
_cell.length_b   1.000
_cell.length_c   1.000
_cell.angle_alpha   90.00
_cell.angle_beta   90.00
_cell.angle_gamma   90.00
#
_symmetry.space_group_name_H-M   'P 1'
#
loop_
_entity.id
_entity.type
_entity.pdbx_description
1 polymer ?
#
loop_
_entity_poly.entity_id
_entity_poly.type
_entity_poly.pdbx_seq_one_letter_code
_entity_poly.pdbx_strand_id
1 'polypeptide(L)'
;MSKIRDFFRPQRMGFHLLLAIVVTIVIVFIANVLLDIYTDHAEEIEIPNYIGQPSSDLINGEEGDFVFVIGSTSYNKDCPDGTVLEQDPRPGEKVKKGRKVYLTCSSVVPPKVAMPQLAGDITLRQAATILENSGLELGAVTYVQSDYVGLVLQQYYKGRPIAKGTMINIGEKITLEVGAQVQPSDSIPNEEDDLFDN
;
A
#
# COMPACT_ATOMS: atom_id res chain seq x y z
N MET A 1 69.23 -20.14 -37.62
CA MET A 1 67.99 -20.48 -38.37
C MET A 1 67.61 -21.98 -38.38
N SER A 2 68.32 -22.86 -37.68
CA SER A 2 68.06 -24.30 -37.70
C SER A 2 67.02 -24.82 -36.68
N LYS A 3 66.85 -24.16 -35.56
CA LYS A 3 65.95 -24.63 -34.47
C LYS A 3 64.43 -24.63 -34.76
N ILE A 4 63.98 -23.82 -35.74
CA ILE A 4 62.56 -23.73 -36.13
C ILE A 4 62.16 -24.87 -37.08
N ARG A 5 63.13 -25.40 -37.90
CA ARG A 5 62.78 -26.50 -38.83
C ARG A 5 62.67 -27.85 -38.16
N ASP A 6 63.27 -28.08 -36.99
CA ASP A 6 63.17 -29.34 -36.23
C ASP A 6 61.84 -29.44 -35.44
N PHE A 7 61.12 -28.33 -35.22
CA PHE A 7 59.80 -28.26 -34.57
C PHE A 7 58.69 -28.82 -35.50
N PHE A 8 58.85 -28.73 -36.84
CA PHE A 8 57.87 -29.14 -37.84
C PHE A 8 58.06 -30.57 -38.39
N ARG A 9 58.76 -31.47 -37.69
CA ARG A 9 58.86 -32.88 -38.10
C ARG A 9 57.48 -33.57 -37.91
N PRO A 10 56.91 -34.27 -38.91
CA PRO A 10 55.55 -34.82 -38.90
C PRO A 10 55.25 -35.76 -37.71
N GLN A 11 56.24 -36.49 -37.23
CA GLN A 11 56.11 -37.36 -36.06
C GLN A 11 56.02 -36.62 -34.73
N ARG A 12 56.58 -35.41 -34.62
CA ARG A 12 56.47 -34.53 -33.44
C ARG A 12 55.24 -33.63 -33.50
N MET A 13 54.77 -33.30 -34.70
CA MET A 13 53.59 -32.48 -34.92
C MET A 13 52.32 -33.10 -34.36
N GLY A 14 52.15 -34.41 -34.55
CA GLY A 14 51.03 -35.15 -33.94
C GLY A 14 51.07 -35.16 -32.40
N PHE A 15 52.26 -35.29 -31.83
CA PHE A 15 52.44 -35.23 -30.38
C PHE A 15 52.10 -33.84 -29.80
N HIS A 16 52.57 -32.75 -30.45
CA HIS A 16 52.27 -31.38 -30.03
C HIS A 16 50.79 -31.04 -30.19
N LEU A 17 50.14 -31.56 -31.24
CA LEU A 17 48.70 -31.37 -31.44
C LEU A 17 47.90 -32.10 -30.38
N LEU A 18 48.30 -33.33 -30.04
CA LEU A 18 47.64 -34.10 -28.95
C LEU A 18 47.90 -33.41 -27.59
N LEU A 19 49.11 -32.91 -27.33
CA LEU A 19 49.42 -32.17 -26.12
C LEU A 19 48.60 -30.86 -26.04
N ALA A 20 48.43 -30.12 -27.14
CA ALA A 20 47.60 -28.93 -27.18
C ALA A 20 46.14 -29.22 -26.87
N ILE A 21 45.60 -30.31 -27.42
CA ILE A 21 44.21 -30.74 -27.11
C ILE A 21 44.08 -31.08 -25.61
N VAL A 22 44.99 -31.81 -25.03
CA VAL A 22 44.97 -32.16 -23.61
C VAL A 22 45.05 -30.91 -22.74
N VAL A 23 45.95 -29.98 -23.05
CA VAL A 23 46.06 -28.69 -22.32
C VAL A 23 44.78 -27.88 -22.43
N THR A 24 44.14 -27.82 -23.59
CA THR A 24 42.88 -27.12 -23.78
C THR A 24 41.75 -27.75 -22.94
N ILE A 25 41.67 -29.07 -22.92
CA ILE A 25 40.71 -29.78 -22.10
C ILE A 25 40.92 -29.49 -20.61
N VAL A 26 42.17 -29.48 -20.15
CA VAL A 26 42.51 -29.17 -18.76
C VAL A 26 42.14 -27.74 -18.42
N ILE A 27 42.42 -26.78 -19.30
CA ILE A 27 42.05 -25.37 -19.08
C ILE A 27 40.53 -25.21 -19.01
N VAL A 28 39.78 -25.84 -19.93
CA VAL A 28 38.32 -25.80 -19.90
C VAL A 28 37.78 -26.45 -18.63
N PHE A 29 38.35 -27.57 -18.20
CA PHE A 29 37.96 -28.22 -16.96
C PHE A 29 38.20 -27.33 -15.73
N ILE A 30 39.41 -26.73 -15.64
CA ILE A 30 39.73 -25.79 -14.54
C ILE A 30 38.80 -24.57 -14.59
N ALA A 31 38.50 -24.02 -15.78
CA ALA A 31 37.58 -22.92 -15.92
C ALA A 31 36.18 -23.26 -15.44
N ASN A 32 35.66 -24.47 -15.75
CA ASN A 32 34.36 -24.92 -15.26
C ASN A 32 34.35 -25.07 -13.74
N VAL A 33 35.40 -25.66 -13.14
CA VAL A 33 35.50 -25.79 -11.68
C VAL A 33 35.56 -24.43 -10.99
N LEU A 34 36.35 -23.48 -11.57
CA LEU A 34 36.42 -22.12 -11.06
C LEU A 34 35.10 -21.35 -11.21
N LEU A 35 34.37 -21.57 -12.32
CA LEU A 35 33.05 -21.01 -12.51
C LEU A 35 32.06 -21.57 -11.46
N ASP A 36 32.10 -22.87 -11.23
CA ASP A 36 31.21 -23.53 -10.25
C ASP A 36 31.44 -22.99 -8.83
N ILE A 37 32.72 -22.77 -8.46
CA ILE A 37 33.08 -22.15 -7.17
C ILE A 37 32.70 -20.67 -7.13
N TYR A 38 32.88 -19.94 -8.23
CA TYR A 38 32.61 -18.50 -8.29
C TYR A 38 31.12 -18.17 -8.41
N THR A 39 30.35 -18.99 -9.11
CA THR A 39 28.89 -18.81 -9.27
C THR A 39 28.11 -19.25 -8.05
N ASP A 40 28.78 -19.70 -6.99
CA ASP A 40 28.21 -20.10 -5.71
C ASP A 40 26.76 -20.57 -5.91
N HIS A 41 26.59 -21.88 -6.15
CA HIS A 41 25.26 -22.49 -6.19
C HIS A 41 24.72 -22.42 -4.77
N ALA A 42 24.44 -21.18 -4.31
CA ALA A 42 23.90 -20.91 -3.00
C ALA A 42 22.67 -21.77 -2.81
N GLU A 43 22.70 -22.52 -1.75
CA GLU A 43 21.61 -23.40 -1.33
C GLU A 43 20.29 -22.63 -1.41
N GLU A 44 19.43 -23.03 -2.33
CA GLU A 44 18.09 -22.46 -2.46
C GLU A 44 17.25 -22.94 -1.29
N ILE A 45 16.67 -22.01 -0.57
CA ILE A 45 15.79 -22.27 0.57
C ILE A 45 14.38 -21.90 0.18
N GLU A 46 13.42 -22.75 0.52
CA GLU A 46 12.01 -22.46 0.33
C GLU A 46 11.52 -21.49 1.41
N ILE A 47 10.80 -20.45 0.99
CA ILE A 47 10.26 -19.45 1.91
C ILE A 47 9.04 -20.00 2.63
N PRO A 48 9.03 -20.01 3.98
CA PRO A 48 7.87 -20.38 4.77
C PRO A 48 6.72 -19.38 4.62
N ASN A 49 5.54 -19.79 5.06
CA ASN A 49 4.39 -18.91 5.14
C ASN A 49 4.40 -18.09 6.44
N TYR A 50 4.54 -16.78 6.31
CA TYR A 50 4.52 -15.82 7.42
C TYR A 50 3.20 -15.05 7.52
N ILE A 51 2.26 -15.26 6.60
CA ILE A 51 0.96 -14.57 6.60
C ILE A 51 0.18 -14.95 7.87
N GLY A 52 -0.36 -13.95 8.54
CA GLY A 52 -1.08 -14.10 9.82
C GLY A 52 -0.20 -14.06 11.07
N GLN A 53 1.13 -14.00 10.93
CA GLN A 53 2.04 -13.87 12.07
C GLN A 53 2.30 -12.39 12.42
N PRO A 54 2.63 -12.06 13.67
CA PRO A 54 3.05 -10.72 14.03
C PRO A 54 4.43 -10.40 13.46
N SER A 55 4.56 -9.27 12.79
CA SER A 55 5.82 -8.84 12.17
C SER A 55 6.94 -8.56 13.18
N SER A 56 6.58 -8.21 14.43
CA SER A 56 7.52 -8.00 15.52
C SER A 56 8.40 -9.22 15.77
N ASP A 57 7.83 -10.42 15.72
CA ASP A 57 8.52 -11.66 16.02
C ASP A 57 9.49 -12.04 14.90
N LEU A 58 9.16 -11.68 13.68
CA LEU A 58 9.99 -11.93 12.50
C LEU A 58 11.18 -10.97 12.41
N ILE A 59 10.98 -9.70 12.78
CA ILE A 59 12.01 -8.66 12.67
C ILE A 59 13.01 -8.76 13.85
N ASN A 60 12.52 -9.13 15.04
CA ASN A 60 13.35 -9.25 16.24
C ASN A 60 14.02 -10.63 16.37
N GLY A 61 13.63 -11.60 15.54
CA GLY A 61 14.26 -12.92 15.49
C GLY A 61 15.65 -12.82 14.88
N GLU A 62 16.69 -12.97 15.67
CA GLU A 62 18.10 -12.91 15.24
C GLU A 62 18.53 -14.15 14.41
N GLU A 63 17.71 -15.17 14.29
CA GLU A 63 18.02 -16.42 13.60
C GLU A 63 17.09 -16.64 12.40
N GLY A 64 17.49 -16.15 11.24
CA GLY A 64 16.74 -16.45 10.04
C GLY A 64 17.62 -16.45 8.80
N ASP A 65 17.35 -17.41 7.95
CA ASP A 65 17.95 -17.45 6.60
C ASP A 65 17.47 -16.29 5.71
N PHE A 66 16.59 -15.41 6.23
CA PHE A 66 15.95 -14.31 5.52
C PHE A 66 16.09 -12.97 6.26
N VAL A 67 16.05 -11.89 5.51
CA VAL A 67 16.02 -10.52 6.03
C VAL A 67 14.62 -9.95 5.83
N PHE A 68 13.90 -9.74 6.94
CA PHE A 68 12.54 -9.18 6.86
C PHE A 68 12.55 -7.66 6.79
N VAL A 69 11.70 -7.11 5.93
CA VAL A 69 11.54 -5.67 5.73
C VAL A 69 10.06 -5.35 5.62
N ILE A 70 9.56 -4.43 6.45
CA ILE A 70 8.21 -3.89 6.26
C ILE A 70 8.24 -3.00 5.02
N GLY A 71 7.61 -3.46 3.95
CA GLY A 71 7.52 -2.74 2.67
C GLY A 71 6.34 -1.76 2.66
N SER A 72 5.20 -2.15 3.23
CA SER A 72 3.99 -1.34 3.26
C SER A 72 3.10 -1.71 4.45
N THR A 73 2.16 -0.82 4.76
CA THR A 73 1.09 -1.09 5.73
C THR A 73 -0.26 -0.88 5.06
N SER A 74 -1.21 -1.75 5.37
CA SER A 74 -2.59 -1.67 4.88
C SER A 74 -3.55 -1.54 6.06
N TYR A 75 -4.47 -0.58 5.97
CA TYR A 75 -5.49 -0.41 6.99
C TYR A 75 -6.42 -1.63 7.01
N ASN A 76 -6.44 -2.32 8.13
CA ASN A 76 -7.35 -3.45 8.36
C ASN A 76 -7.73 -3.48 9.84
N LYS A 77 -9.02 -3.20 10.12
CA LYS A 77 -9.58 -3.21 11.49
C LYS A 77 -9.84 -4.61 12.03
N ASP A 78 -9.90 -5.61 11.15
CA ASP A 78 -10.26 -6.99 11.50
C ASP A 78 -9.05 -7.82 11.95
N CYS A 79 -7.84 -7.29 11.75
CA CYS A 79 -6.58 -7.91 12.17
C CYS A 79 -5.86 -7.06 13.23
N PRO A 80 -5.15 -7.69 14.17
CA PRO A 80 -4.28 -6.97 15.08
C PRO A 80 -3.23 -6.13 14.33
N ASP A 81 -2.82 -5.02 14.94
CA ASP A 81 -1.78 -4.16 14.38
C ASP A 81 -0.47 -4.93 14.18
N GLY A 82 0.19 -4.73 13.04
CA GLY A 82 1.44 -5.40 12.73
C GLY A 82 1.32 -6.85 12.25
N THR A 83 0.11 -7.38 12.03
CA THR A 83 -0.06 -8.73 11.46
C THR A 83 0.32 -8.73 9.98
N VAL A 84 1.09 -9.72 9.54
CA VAL A 84 1.48 -9.88 8.13
C VAL A 84 0.25 -10.27 7.30
N LEU A 85 -0.11 -9.43 6.34
CA LEU A 85 -1.20 -9.65 5.39
C LEU A 85 -0.71 -10.29 4.09
N GLU A 86 0.45 -9.84 3.62
CA GLU A 86 1.07 -10.33 2.39
C GLU A 86 2.59 -10.41 2.57
N GLN A 87 3.23 -11.28 1.81
CA GLN A 87 4.69 -11.39 1.74
C GLN A 87 5.17 -11.48 0.29
N ASP A 88 6.35 -10.94 0.04
CA ASP A 88 7.05 -11.06 -1.24
C ASP A 88 8.54 -11.35 -0.97
N PRO A 89 9.10 -12.50 -1.43
CA PRO A 89 8.50 -13.53 -2.30
C PRO A 89 7.40 -14.36 -1.62
N ARG A 90 6.59 -15.05 -2.44
CA ARG A 90 5.44 -15.83 -1.97
C ARG A 90 5.88 -17.07 -1.18
N PRO A 91 5.01 -17.59 -0.28
CA PRO A 91 5.26 -18.87 0.38
C PRO A 91 5.53 -19.98 -0.62
N GLY A 92 6.55 -20.80 -0.37
CA GLY A 92 6.95 -21.91 -1.23
C GLY A 92 7.90 -21.51 -2.38
N GLU A 93 8.19 -20.23 -2.58
CA GLU A 93 9.20 -19.83 -3.56
C GLU A 93 10.62 -20.17 -3.06
N LYS A 94 11.46 -20.63 -3.99
CA LYS A 94 12.86 -20.91 -3.72
C LYS A 94 13.73 -19.69 -3.92
N VAL A 95 14.47 -19.32 -2.91
CA VAL A 95 15.33 -18.15 -2.91
C VAL A 95 16.68 -18.45 -2.29
N LYS A 96 17.64 -17.59 -2.54
CA LYS A 96 18.96 -17.68 -1.90
C LYS A 96 18.90 -17.25 -0.44
N LYS A 97 19.71 -17.88 0.40
CA LYS A 97 19.93 -17.49 1.79
C LYS A 97 20.27 -15.99 1.89
N GLY A 98 19.70 -15.30 2.89
CA GLY A 98 19.85 -13.85 3.06
C GLY A 98 18.96 -13.00 2.14
N ARG A 99 18.03 -13.61 1.39
CA ARG A 99 17.05 -12.87 0.58
C ARG A 99 16.19 -11.97 1.47
N LYS A 100 15.93 -10.76 1.00
CA LYS A 100 14.97 -9.85 1.63
C LYS A 100 13.54 -10.33 1.36
N VAL A 101 12.77 -10.47 2.42
CA VAL A 101 11.32 -10.77 2.38
C VAL A 101 10.58 -9.49 2.77
N TYR A 102 9.85 -8.94 1.82
CA TYR A 102 9.04 -7.75 2.05
C TYR A 102 7.68 -8.16 2.59
N LEU A 103 7.28 -7.53 3.69
CA LEU A 103 6.03 -7.80 4.37
C LEU A 103 5.09 -6.61 4.21
N THR A 104 3.81 -6.88 3.89
CA THR A 104 2.73 -5.92 4.04
C THR A 104 2.02 -6.23 5.35
N CYS A 105 2.04 -5.28 6.28
CA CYS A 105 1.48 -5.47 7.61
C CYS A 105 0.15 -4.73 7.76
N SER A 106 -0.74 -5.28 8.62
CA SER A 106 -1.96 -4.58 9.02
C SER A 106 -1.64 -3.34 9.84
N SER A 107 -2.44 -2.31 9.67
CA SER A 107 -2.47 -1.14 10.54
C SER A 107 -3.90 -0.88 11.00
N VAL A 108 -4.09 -0.67 12.28
CA VAL A 108 -5.39 -0.27 12.85
C VAL A 108 -5.61 1.24 12.76
N VAL A 109 -4.58 1.98 12.36
CA VAL A 109 -4.68 3.44 12.18
C VAL A 109 -5.26 3.72 10.80
N PRO A 110 -6.49 4.30 10.70
CA PRO A 110 -7.09 4.61 9.42
C PRO A 110 -6.27 5.69 8.68
N PRO A 111 -6.17 5.58 7.35
CA PRO A 111 -5.50 6.59 6.55
C PRO A 111 -6.25 7.92 6.67
N LYS A 112 -5.52 9.02 6.51
CA LYS A 112 -6.08 10.38 6.54
C LYS A 112 -6.30 10.90 5.13
N VAL A 113 -7.40 11.62 4.97
CA VAL A 113 -7.75 12.33 3.74
C VAL A 113 -7.89 13.82 4.01
N ALA A 114 -7.61 14.62 3.01
CA ALA A 114 -7.77 16.07 3.11
C ALA A 114 -9.25 16.43 2.96
N MET A 115 -9.77 17.25 3.88
CA MET A 115 -11.13 17.77 3.83
C MET A 115 -11.38 18.56 2.54
N PRO A 116 -12.37 18.21 1.71
CA PRO A 116 -12.73 18.99 0.53
C PRO A 116 -13.40 20.31 0.90
N GLN A 117 -13.46 21.24 -0.05
CA GLN A 117 -14.25 22.46 0.09
C GLN A 117 -15.70 22.14 -0.25
N LEU A 118 -16.60 22.22 0.74
CA LEU A 118 -18.03 21.99 0.54
C LEU A 118 -18.87 23.26 0.77
N ALA A 119 -18.38 24.17 1.62
CA ALA A 119 -19.07 25.43 1.87
C ALA A 119 -18.87 26.38 0.67
N GLY A 120 -19.98 27.02 0.24
CA GLY A 120 -20.04 27.95 -0.88
C GLY A 120 -21.14 27.60 -1.89
N ASP A 121 -20.81 27.63 -3.17
CA ASP A 121 -21.79 27.43 -4.26
C ASP A 121 -22.07 25.94 -4.55
N ILE A 122 -22.01 25.08 -3.54
CA ILE A 122 -22.19 23.63 -3.67
C ILE A 122 -23.52 23.24 -3.05
N THR A 123 -24.33 22.48 -3.80
CA THR A 123 -25.59 21.93 -3.29
C THR A 123 -25.33 20.73 -2.37
N LEU A 124 -26.27 20.43 -1.47
CA LEU A 124 -26.18 19.25 -0.58
C LEU A 124 -25.90 17.95 -1.35
N ARG A 125 -26.54 17.75 -2.51
CA ARG A 125 -26.33 16.56 -3.34
C ARG A 125 -24.89 16.47 -3.88
N GLN A 126 -24.35 17.59 -4.35
CA GLN A 126 -22.96 17.64 -4.81
C GLN A 126 -21.99 17.39 -3.66
N ALA A 127 -22.25 18.00 -2.49
CA ALA A 127 -21.44 17.82 -1.30
C ALA A 127 -21.39 16.35 -0.85
N ALA A 128 -22.53 15.66 -0.88
CA ALA A 128 -22.59 14.22 -0.57
C ALA A 128 -21.72 13.39 -1.50
N THR A 129 -21.79 13.64 -2.81
CA THR A 129 -20.94 12.95 -3.81
C THR A 129 -19.46 13.25 -3.61
N ILE A 130 -19.11 14.51 -3.28
CA ILE A 130 -17.70 14.90 -3.03
C ILE A 130 -17.18 14.21 -1.76
N LEU A 131 -17.97 14.13 -0.70
CA LEU A 131 -17.61 13.41 0.53
C LEU A 131 -17.35 11.95 0.25
N GLU A 132 -18.29 11.27 -0.43
CA GLU A 132 -18.16 9.86 -0.78
C GLU A 132 -16.91 9.59 -1.60
N ASN A 133 -16.64 10.39 -2.65
CA ASN A 133 -15.44 10.28 -3.47
C ASN A 133 -14.13 10.56 -2.68
N SER A 134 -14.22 11.31 -1.60
CA SER A 134 -13.09 11.59 -0.70
C SER A 134 -12.94 10.54 0.40
N GLY A 135 -13.81 9.51 0.42
CA GLY A 135 -13.82 8.47 1.46
C GLY A 135 -14.36 8.97 2.81
N LEU A 136 -15.16 10.04 2.80
CA LEU A 136 -15.82 10.60 3.98
C LEU A 136 -17.33 10.31 3.93
N GLU A 137 -17.98 10.32 5.09
CA GLU A 137 -19.42 10.10 5.17
C GLU A 137 -20.17 11.41 5.42
N LEU A 138 -21.36 11.55 4.81
CA LEU A 138 -22.28 12.60 5.17
C LEU A 138 -22.88 12.28 6.55
N GLY A 139 -22.68 13.18 7.49
CA GLY A 139 -23.28 13.11 8.83
C GLY A 139 -24.64 13.78 8.89
N ALA A 140 -24.91 14.52 9.98
CA ALA A 140 -26.13 15.29 10.13
C ALA A 140 -26.16 16.47 9.16
N VAL A 141 -27.36 16.81 8.68
CA VAL A 141 -27.61 18.02 7.90
C VAL A 141 -28.50 18.93 8.74
N THR A 142 -28.03 20.13 9.00
CA THR A 142 -28.80 21.17 9.71
C THR A 142 -29.26 22.23 8.72
N TYR A 143 -30.53 22.55 8.77
CA TYR A 143 -31.10 23.60 7.91
C TYR A 143 -31.21 24.90 8.70
N VAL A 144 -30.69 25.96 8.10
CA VAL A 144 -30.77 27.31 8.69
C VAL A 144 -31.38 28.31 7.71
N GLN A 145 -32.08 29.30 8.23
CA GLN A 145 -32.67 30.34 7.40
C GLN A 145 -31.56 31.13 6.65
N SER A 146 -31.68 31.15 5.33
CA SER A 146 -30.70 31.82 4.47
C SER A 146 -31.30 32.15 3.11
N ASP A 147 -30.78 33.19 2.50
CA ASP A 147 -31.08 33.52 1.10
C ASP A 147 -30.51 32.55 0.10
N TYR A 148 -29.53 31.74 0.53
CA TYR A 148 -28.86 30.69 -0.28
C TYR A 148 -29.49 29.34 -0.09
N VAL A 149 -30.72 29.18 -0.56
CA VAL A 149 -31.52 27.95 -0.38
C VAL A 149 -30.89 26.76 -1.09
N GLY A 150 -30.70 25.66 -0.39
CA GLY A 150 -30.14 24.41 -0.92
C GLY A 150 -28.62 24.36 -1.04
N LEU A 151 -27.93 25.45 -0.72
CA LEU A 151 -26.48 25.52 -0.74
C LEU A 151 -25.88 25.20 0.63
N VAL A 152 -24.70 24.60 0.63
CA VAL A 152 -23.92 24.33 1.85
C VAL A 152 -23.27 25.63 2.32
N LEU A 153 -23.69 26.11 3.49
CA LEU A 153 -23.17 27.34 4.08
C LEU A 153 -21.90 27.07 4.89
N GLN A 154 -21.89 25.97 5.62
CA GLN A 154 -20.77 25.64 6.51
C GLN A 154 -20.61 24.12 6.66
N GLN A 155 -19.37 23.70 6.93
CA GLN A 155 -19.00 22.30 7.15
C GLN A 155 -18.38 22.13 8.54
N TYR A 156 -18.79 21.07 9.24
CA TYR A 156 -18.38 20.81 10.62
C TYR A 156 -17.85 19.37 10.78
N TYR A 157 -16.82 19.26 11.59
CA TYR A 157 -16.30 17.99 12.04
C TYR A 157 -16.30 17.94 13.56
N LYS A 158 -16.99 16.95 14.15
CA LYS A 158 -17.17 16.80 15.61
C LYS A 158 -17.65 18.10 16.28
N GLY A 159 -18.58 18.79 15.64
CA GLY A 159 -19.20 20.02 16.16
C GLY A 159 -18.35 21.28 16.02
N ARG A 160 -17.21 21.24 15.34
CA ARG A 160 -16.37 22.40 15.09
C ARG A 160 -16.28 22.68 13.59
N PRO A 161 -16.30 23.96 13.16
CA PRO A 161 -16.05 24.30 11.77
C PRO A 161 -14.70 23.74 11.30
N ILE A 162 -14.68 23.15 10.11
CA ILE A 162 -13.48 22.54 9.53
C ILE A 162 -13.11 23.23 8.21
N ALA A 163 -11.84 23.56 8.05
CA ALA A 163 -11.33 24.17 6.83
C ALA A 163 -10.95 23.12 5.79
N LYS A 164 -11.02 23.50 4.51
CA LYS A 164 -10.45 22.74 3.40
C LYS A 164 -9.00 22.37 3.68
N GLY A 165 -8.60 21.13 3.31
CA GLY A 165 -7.23 20.64 3.45
C GLY A 165 -6.87 20.11 4.83
N THR A 166 -7.75 20.22 5.83
CA THR A 166 -7.53 19.62 7.15
C THR A 166 -7.51 18.11 7.01
N MET A 167 -6.48 17.44 7.55
CA MET A 167 -6.33 16.00 7.49
C MET A 167 -7.22 15.31 8.53
N ILE A 168 -8.17 14.52 8.08
CA ILE A 168 -9.11 13.73 8.90
C ILE A 168 -9.09 12.27 8.48
N ASN A 169 -9.48 11.38 9.36
CA ASN A 169 -9.49 9.96 9.04
C ASN A 169 -10.57 9.61 8.01
N ILE A 170 -10.27 8.65 7.14
CA ILE A 170 -11.27 8.11 6.21
C ILE A 170 -12.46 7.51 6.99
N GLY A 171 -13.68 7.63 6.44
CA GLY A 171 -14.89 7.13 7.08
C GLY A 171 -15.46 8.04 8.17
N GLU A 172 -14.83 9.17 8.48
CA GLU A 172 -15.37 10.14 9.45
C GLU A 172 -16.58 10.89 8.88
N LYS A 173 -17.54 11.23 9.77
CA LYS A 173 -18.79 11.90 9.42
C LYS A 173 -18.64 13.40 9.45
N ILE A 174 -19.09 14.05 8.38
CA ILE A 174 -19.08 15.51 8.23
C ILE A 174 -20.50 16.03 8.32
N THR A 175 -20.74 16.94 9.25
CA THR A 175 -22.02 17.64 9.41
C THR A 175 -22.02 18.87 8.50
N LEU A 176 -23.13 19.07 7.79
CA LEU A 176 -23.29 20.22 6.88
C LEU A 176 -24.43 21.11 7.36
N GLU A 177 -24.20 22.40 7.24
CA GLU A 177 -25.22 23.43 7.43
C GLU A 177 -25.67 23.91 6.06
N VAL A 178 -26.98 23.80 5.79
CA VAL A 178 -27.58 24.07 4.48
C VAL A 178 -28.61 25.18 4.61
N GLY A 179 -28.57 26.11 3.69
CA GLY A 179 -29.55 27.18 3.64
C GLY A 179 -30.95 26.66 3.27
N ALA A 180 -31.94 27.11 3.99
CA ALA A 180 -33.34 26.83 3.73
C ALA A 180 -34.20 28.09 3.91
N GLN A 181 -35.32 28.14 3.19
CA GLN A 181 -36.36 29.09 3.49
C GLN A 181 -37.21 28.51 4.62
N VAL A 182 -37.10 29.08 5.82
CA VAL A 182 -38.04 28.75 6.89
C VAL A 182 -39.30 29.54 6.62
N GLN A 183 -40.33 28.89 6.10
CA GLN A 183 -41.65 29.50 6.15
C GLN A 183 -42.02 29.66 7.62
N PRO A 184 -42.47 30.83 8.08
CA PRO A 184 -43.10 30.93 9.40
C PRO A 184 -44.25 29.92 9.39
N SER A 185 -44.25 29.01 10.34
CA SER A 185 -45.39 28.11 10.53
C SER A 185 -46.60 28.99 10.70
N ASP A 186 -47.60 28.90 9.81
CA ASP A 186 -48.87 29.54 9.94
C ASP A 186 -49.35 29.32 11.38
N SER A 187 -49.53 30.43 12.09
CA SER A 187 -50.17 30.46 13.39
C SER A 187 -51.41 29.61 13.33
N ILE A 188 -51.52 28.66 14.24
CA ILE A 188 -52.73 27.88 14.53
C ILE A 188 -53.86 28.93 14.64
N PRO A 189 -54.93 28.83 13.84
CA PRO A 189 -56.09 29.68 14.06
C PRO A 189 -56.58 29.43 15.48
N ASN A 190 -56.62 30.46 16.31
CA ASN A 190 -57.27 30.41 17.58
C ASN A 190 -58.76 30.17 17.33
N GLU A 191 -59.20 28.94 17.59
CA GLU A 191 -60.60 28.54 17.73
C GLU A 191 -61.16 29.10 19.07
N GLU A 192 -61.21 30.41 19.26
CA GLU A 192 -61.81 31.02 20.47
C GLU A 192 -62.80 32.17 20.19
N ASP A 193 -63.29 32.37 18.98
CA ASP A 193 -64.27 33.45 18.74
C ASP A 193 -65.66 33.05 18.31
N ASP A 194 -66.13 31.80 18.50
CA ASP A 194 -67.46 31.41 18.11
C ASP A 194 -68.33 30.91 19.29
N LEU A 195 -68.21 31.52 20.49
CA LEU A 195 -69.10 31.12 21.63
C LEU A 195 -69.89 32.27 22.29
N PHE A 196 -70.07 33.41 21.64
CA PHE A 196 -71.02 34.41 22.17
C PHE A 196 -71.83 35.03 21.04
N ASP A 197 -72.84 34.30 20.55
CA ASP A 197 -74.06 34.89 20.04
C ASP A 197 -75.23 33.84 20.10
N ASN A 198 -76.00 33.89 21.27
CA ASN A 198 -77.40 33.62 21.35
C ASN A 198 -77.95 34.10 22.69
#